data_8a0f6fe51bdc4635e80eb2601004892a
#
_entry.id   8a0f6fe51bdc4635e80eb2601004892a
#
_cell.length_a   1.000
_cell.length_b   1.000
_cell.length_c   1.000
_cell.angle_alpha   90.00
_cell.angle_beta   90.00
_cell.angle_gamma   90.00
#
_symmetry.space_group_name_H-M   'P 1'
#
loop_
_entity.id
_entity.type
_entity.pdbx_description
1 polymer ?
#
loop_
_entity_poly.entity_id
_entity_poly.type
_entity_poly.pdbx_seq_one_letter_code
_entity_poly.pdbx_strand_id
1 'polypeptide(L)'
;PEDRECLKTSLSRLVHGETDHDQREARVKDGEGWQWIRLDIMEAGLEKSSPILLLMNYDISELKAMEERMLKAEKSERLKSSFLANISHEIRMPLNAIVGFSSLLGDEEDGELRQEYINLIQTNNELLLGIVNDVLDLAKLESGTMTFDFMEFDLRQLIVETVASFQIKVPRGVALTYPESLNSFLLRSDRIRLKQVLGNFITNAIKYTSIGSIILSYQAMENEVLLSVTDTGEGMSEEIKLHVFDRFYKGRNQKQGIGLGLSICQNIIERQGGRIGVSSEQGKGSCFWCTLPIFPPKDTY
;
A
#
# COMPACT_ATOMS: atom_id res chain seq x y z
N PRO A 1 -31.83 -8.51 7.71
CA PRO A 1 -32.55 -8.04 8.90
C PRO A 1 -32.87 -6.56 8.84
N GLU A 2 -31.91 -5.70 8.50
CA GLU A 2 -32.06 -4.24 8.42
C GLU A 2 -33.10 -3.79 7.38
N ASP A 3 -33.06 -4.38 6.18
CA ASP A 3 -34.01 -4.05 5.11
C ASP A 3 -35.46 -4.40 5.51
N ARG A 4 -35.64 -5.47 6.29
CA ARG A 4 -36.98 -5.90 6.77
C ARG A 4 -37.58 -4.93 7.80
N GLU A 5 -36.77 -4.40 8.71
CA GLU A 5 -37.20 -3.40 9.69
C GLU A 5 -37.56 -2.07 9.02
N CYS A 6 -36.77 -1.66 8.07
CA CYS A 6 -37.00 -0.45 7.27
C CYS A 6 -38.34 -0.52 6.53
N LEU A 7 -38.66 -1.65 5.89
CA LEU A 7 -39.93 -1.89 5.19
C LEU A 7 -41.12 -1.88 6.14
N LYS A 8 -40.98 -2.48 7.33
CA LYS A 8 -42.08 -2.48 8.35
C LYS A 8 -42.36 -1.05 8.81
N THR A 9 -41.36 -0.25 9.04
CA THR A 9 -41.51 1.16 9.44
C THR A 9 -42.24 1.97 8.38
N SER A 10 -41.85 1.77 7.10
CA SER A 10 -42.52 2.45 5.96
C SER A 10 -43.99 2.07 5.85
N LEU A 11 -44.31 0.78 5.94
CA LEU A 11 -45.70 0.29 5.91
C LEU A 11 -46.50 0.84 7.08
N SER A 12 -45.91 0.89 8.29
CA SER A 12 -46.61 1.43 9.47
C SER A 12 -46.97 2.92 9.29
N ARG A 13 -46.07 3.72 8.73
CA ARG A 13 -46.28 5.17 8.47
C ARG A 13 -47.42 5.40 7.46
N LEU A 14 -47.45 4.60 6.40
CA LEU A 14 -48.52 4.65 5.40
C LEU A 14 -49.88 4.26 5.97
N VAL A 15 -49.95 3.16 6.75
CA VAL A 15 -51.18 2.69 7.37
C VAL A 15 -51.72 3.69 8.39
N HIS A 16 -50.86 4.45 9.08
CA HIS A 16 -51.26 5.50 10.02
C HIS A 16 -51.55 6.85 9.37
N GLY A 17 -51.47 6.94 8.05
CA GLY A 17 -51.75 8.18 7.32
C GLY A 17 -50.70 9.28 7.51
N GLU A 18 -49.48 8.95 7.91
CA GLU A 18 -48.40 9.90 8.07
C GLU A 18 -47.80 10.34 6.71
N THR A 19 -47.90 9.48 5.68
CA THR A 19 -47.47 9.72 4.31
C THR A 19 -48.37 8.99 3.33
N ASP A 20 -48.61 9.57 2.17
CA ASP A 20 -49.39 8.99 1.06
C ASP A 20 -48.55 8.12 0.11
N HIS A 21 -47.25 8.28 0.18
CA HIS A 21 -46.28 7.59 -0.67
C HIS A 21 -44.95 7.40 0.08
N ASP A 22 -44.35 6.23 -0.08
CA ASP A 22 -42.98 5.96 0.36
C ASP A 22 -42.23 5.11 -0.68
N GLN A 23 -40.94 5.41 -0.87
CA GLN A 23 -40.05 4.71 -1.80
C GLN A 23 -38.86 4.16 -1.06
N ARG A 24 -38.58 2.87 -1.27
CA ARG A 24 -37.48 2.17 -0.60
C ARG A 24 -36.72 1.25 -1.53
N GLU A 25 -35.43 1.18 -1.29
CA GLU A 25 -34.56 0.18 -1.90
C GLU A 25 -34.24 -0.89 -0.87
N ALA A 26 -34.36 -2.14 -1.24
CA ALA A 26 -34.15 -3.28 -0.35
C ALA A 26 -33.55 -4.47 -1.11
N ARG A 27 -32.86 -5.33 -0.36
CA ARG A 27 -32.38 -6.61 -0.89
C ARG A 27 -33.38 -7.70 -0.56
N VAL A 28 -33.80 -8.41 -1.59
CA VAL A 28 -34.73 -9.54 -1.47
C VAL A 28 -34.00 -10.79 -1.93
N LYS A 29 -34.28 -11.90 -1.24
CA LYS A 29 -33.73 -13.20 -1.61
C LYS A 29 -34.61 -13.80 -2.70
N ASP A 30 -34.02 -14.06 -3.88
CA ASP A 30 -34.66 -14.77 -4.96
C ASP A 30 -33.94 -16.10 -5.22
N GLY A 31 -34.56 -17.20 -4.83
CA GLY A 31 -33.94 -18.52 -4.88
C GLY A 31 -32.65 -18.60 -4.07
N GLU A 32 -31.51 -18.83 -4.72
CA GLU A 32 -30.19 -18.90 -4.08
C GLU A 32 -29.48 -17.54 -4.04
N GLY A 33 -30.00 -16.49 -4.72
CA GLY A 33 -29.37 -15.19 -4.87
C GLY A 33 -30.02 -14.05 -4.08
N TRP A 34 -29.35 -12.89 -4.09
CA TRP A 34 -29.87 -11.62 -3.59
C TRP A 34 -30.10 -10.68 -4.75
N GLN A 35 -31.29 -10.05 -4.79
CA GLN A 35 -31.71 -9.10 -5.79
C GLN A 35 -32.00 -7.75 -5.14
N TRP A 36 -31.58 -6.66 -5.77
CA TRP A 36 -31.95 -5.33 -5.35
C TRP A 36 -33.29 -4.96 -5.98
N ILE A 37 -34.25 -4.58 -5.16
CA ILE A 37 -35.55 -4.08 -5.63
C ILE A 37 -35.77 -2.67 -5.10
N ARG A 38 -36.47 -1.85 -5.91
CA ARG A 38 -37.06 -0.61 -5.48
C ARG A 38 -38.54 -0.84 -5.27
N LEU A 39 -39.02 -0.54 -4.09
CA LEU A 39 -40.41 -0.64 -3.69
C LEU A 39 -41.02 0.75 -3.65
N ASP A 40 -42.03 1.00 -4.48
CA ASP A 40 -42.88 2.16 -4.41
C ASP A 40 -44.20 1.75 -3.76
N ILE A 41 -44.54 2.34 -2.62
CA ILE A 41 -45.72 2.04 -1.85
C ILE A 41 -46.57 3.31 -1.78
N MET A 42 -47.78 3.24 -2.28
CA MET A 42 -48.74 4.37 -2.23
C MET A 42 -50.08 3.93 -1.73
N GLU A 43 -50.76 4.84 -1.02
CA GLU A 43 -52.13 4.66 -0.65
C GLU A 43 -53.03 4.89 -1.88
N ALA A 44 -53.79 3.86 -2.28
CA ALA A 44 -54.76 3.89 -3.36
C ALA A 44 -56.21 3.87 -2.83
N GLY A 45 -56.40 4.23 -1.57
CA GLY A 45 -57.64 4.06 -0.85
C GLY A 45 -58.81 4.93 -1.37
N LEU A 46 -59.94 4.28 -1.66
CA LEU A 46 -61.21 4.93 -1.97
C LEU A 46 -62.20 4.92 -0.79
N GLU A 47 -61.94 4.20 0.28
CA GLU A 47 -62.79 4.09 1.45
C GLU A 47 -61.99 4.25 2.77
N LYS A 48 -62.43 5.16 3.64
CA LYS A 48 -61.79 5.51 4.90
C LYS A 48 -61.66 4.36 5.92
N SER A 49 -62.33 3.22 5.71
CA SER A 49 -62.33 2.08 6.63
C SER A 49 -61.34 0.95 6.30
N SER A 50 -60.74 0.98 5.12
CA SER A 50 -59.77 -0.03 4.69
C SER A 50 -58.80 0.57 3.65
N PRO A 51 -57.65 1.03 4.07
CA PRO A 51 -56.66 1.59 3.14
C PRO A 51 -56.19 0.48 2.18
N ILE A 52 -56.27 0.74 0.89
CA ILE A 52 -55.68 -0.10 -0.16
C ILE A 52 -54.30 0.43 -0.45
N LEU A 53 -53.28 -0.41 -0.25
CA LEU A 53 -51.91 -0.07 -0.59
C LEU A 53 -51.56 -0.66 -1.97
N LEU A 54 -51.11 0.17 -2.87
CA LEU A 54 -50.50 -0.24 -4.14
C LEU A 54 -49.01 -0.40 -3.93
N LEU A 55 -48.48 -1.60 -4.19
CA LEU A 55 -47.06 -1.92 -4.10
C LEU A 55 -46.53 -2.21 -5.49
N MET A 56 -45.62 -1.38 -5.96
CA MET A 56 -44.88 -1.62 -7.21
C MET A 56 -43.45 -1.98 -6.85
N ASN A 57 -42.92 -3.04 -7.44
CA ASN A 57 -41.54 -3.43 -7.30
C ASN A 57 -40.81 -3.37 -8.63
N TYR A 58 -39.61 -2.86 -8.61
CA TYR A 58 -38.74 -2.79 -9.78
C TYR A 58 -37.40 -3.45 -9.43
N ASP A 59 -36.93 -4.34 -10.30
CA ASP A 59 -35.57 -4.86 -10.20
C ASP A 59 -34.59 -3.75 -10.57
N ILE A 60 -33.72 -3.40 -9.63
CA ILE A 60 -32.66 -2.38 -9.78
C ILE A 60 -31.27 -3.00 -9.62
N SER A 61 -31.13 -4.32 -9.73
CA SER A 61 -29.84 -5.01 -9.55
C SER A 61 -28.82 -4.56 -10.59
N GLU A 62 -29.22 -4.40 -11.87
CA GLU A 62 -28.33 -3.87 -12.91
C GLU A 62 -27.92 -2.43 -12.62
N LEU A 63 -28.86 -1.58 -12.18
CA LEU A 63 -28.59 -0.20 -11.81
C LEU A 63 -27.56 -0.13 -10.67
N LYS A 64 -27.75 -0.91 -9.62
CA LYS A 64 -26.82 -0.99 -8.49
C LYS A 64 -25.44 -1.51 -8.90
N ALA A 65 -25.38 -2.52 -9.74
CA ALA A 65 -24.11 -3.02 -10.28
C ALA A 65 -23.41 -1.95 -11.15
N MET A 66 -24.17 -1.14 -11.88
CA MET A 66 -23.62 -0.05 -12.69
C MET A 66 -23.12 1.10 -11.82
N GLU A 67 -23.87 1.52 -10.79
CA GLU A 67 -23.46 2.50 -9.80
C GLU A 67 -22.15 2.08 -9.10
N GLU A 68 -22.05 0.82 -8.68
CA GLU A 68 -20.83 0.30 -8.04
C GLU A 68 -19.63 0.30 -8.99
N ARG A 69 -19.82 -0.08 -10.26
CA ARG A 69 -18.78 -0.01 -11.30
C ARG A 69 -18.33 1.42 -11.56
N MET A 70 -19.29 2.36 -11.67
CA MET A 70 -18.97 3.78 -11.85
C MET A 70 -18.20 4.34 -10.67
N LEU A 71 -18.61 4.05 -9.44
CA LEU A 71 -17.92 4.50 -8.24
C LEU A 71 -16.48 3.95 -8.16
N LYS A 72 -16.30 2.66 -8.51
CA LYS A 72 -14.96 2.05 -8.58
C LYS A 72 -14.09 2.70 -9.66
N ALA A 73 -14.68 2.98 -10.85
CA ALA A 73 -13.97 3.65 -11.94
C ALA A 73 -13.57 5.08 -11.56
N GLU A 74 -14.48 5.85 -10.98
CA GLU A 74 -14.23 7.22 -10.53
C GLU A 74 -13.14 7.27 -9.44
N LYS A 75 -13.22 6.35 -8.47
CA LYS A 75 -12.18 6.22 -7.43
C LYS A 75 -10.81 5.89 -8.05
N SER A 76 -10.78 4.99 -9.03
CA SER A 76 -9.55 4.64 -9.75
C SER A 76 -8.97 5.82 -10.52
N GLU A 77 -9.83 6.60 -11.20
CA GLU A 77 -9.40 7.78 -11.97
C GLU A 77 -8.86 8.90 -11.05
N ARG A 78 -9.53 9.15 -9.93
CA ARG A 78 -9.04 10.11 -8.91
C ARG A 78 -7.69 9.69 -8.36
N LEU A 79 -7.50 8.40 -8.08
CA LEU A 79 -6.21 7.87 -7.62
C LEU A 79 -5.12 8.06 -8.69
N LYS A 80 -5.41 7.78 -9.97
CA LYS A 80 -4.47 8.00 -11.08
C LYS A 80 -4.09 9.47 -11.24
N SER A 81 -5.06 10.38 -11.16
CA SER A 81 -4.82 11.83 -11.26
C SER A 81 -3.98 12.36 -10.11
N SER A 82 -4.30 11.95 -8.88
CA SER A 82 -3.51 12.27 -7.68
C SER A 82 -2.09 11.71 -7.78
N PHE A 83 -1.93 10.51 -8.32
CA PHE A 83 -0.64 9.87 -8.57
C PHE A 83 0.25 10.69 -9.50
N LEU A 84 -0.27 11.10 -10.68
CA LEU A 84 0.49 11.90 -11.64
C LEU A 84 0.91 13.25 -11.05
N ALA A 85 0.03 13.89 -10.28
CA ALA A 85 0.35 15.15 -9.60
C ALA A 85 1.45 14.96 -8.56
N ASN A 86 1.38 13.90 -7.75
CA ASN A 86 2.38 13.60 -6.73
C ASN A 86 3.74 13.25 -7.34
N ILE A 87 3.78 12.41 -8.39
CA ILE A 87 5.02 12.10 -9.11
C ILE A 87 5.65 13.37 -9.67
N SER A 88 4.86 14.21 -10.33
CA SER A 88 5.37 15.45 -10.91
C SER A 88 6.02 16.35 -9.86
N HIS A 89 5.44 16.41 -8.66
CA HIS A 89 5.99 17.17 -7.54
C HIS A 89 7.28 16.53 -7.00
N GLU A 90 7.26 15.21 -6.76
CA GLU A 90 8.41 14.47 -6.20
C GLU A 90 9.61 14.43 -7.18
N ILE A 91 9.37 14.45 -8.50
CA ILE A 91 10.42 14.58 -9.52
C ILE A 91 10.97 16.02 -9.56
N ARG A 92 10.09 17.02 -9.46
CA ARG A 92 10.49 18.43 -9.58
C ARG A 92 11.43 18.87 -8.46
N MET A 93 11.22 18.39 -7.23
CA MET A 93 12.03 18.78 -6.07
C MET A 93 13.51 18.42 -6.25
N PRO A 94 13.90 17.14 -6.47
CA PRO A 94 15.31 16.79 -6.68
C PRO A 94 15.88 17.39 -7.96
N LEU A 95 15.09 17.53 -9.03
CA LEU A 95 15.53 18.16 -10.27
C LEU A 95 15.90 19.63 -10.04
N ASN A 96 15.07 20.39 -9.34
CA ASN A 96 15.35 21.79 -9.00
C ASN A 96 16.59 21.92 -8.11
N ALA A 97 16.79 20.99 -7.16
CA ALA A 97 18.00 20.95 -6.35
C ALA A 97 19.25 20.67 -7.18
N ILE A 98 19.21 19.69 -8.10
CA ILE A 98 20.32 19.40 -9.02
C ILE A 98 20.65 20.63 -9.86
N VAL A 99 19.66 21.28 -10.48
CA VAL A 99 19.85 22.47 -11.31
C VAL A 99 20.43 23.62 -10.48
N GLY A 100 19.87 23.87 -9.28
CA GLY A 100 20.34 24.94 -8.40
C GLY A 100 21.78 24.77 -7.95
N PHE A 101 22.14 23.59 -7.43
CA PHE A 101 23.52 23.33 -6.98
C PHE A 101 24.49 23.24 -8.16
N SER A 102 24.07 22.76 -9.33
CA SER A 102 24.90 22.78 -10.54
C SER A 102 25.24 24.21 -11.00
N SER A 103 24.29 25.15 -10.85
CA SER A 103 24.54 26.58 -11.18
C SER A 103 25.51 27.21 -10.19
N LEU A 104 25.44 26.86 -8.90
CA LEU A 104 26.35 27.37 -7.87
C LEU A 104 27.79 26.82 -8.03
N LEU A 105 27.93 25.58 -8.52
CA LEU A 105 29.23 24.94 -8.73
C LEU A 105 30.17 25.72 -9.66
N GLY A 106 29.62 26.49 -10.62
CA GLY A 106 30.40 27.26 -11.60
C GLY A 106 31.15 28.41 -10.97
N ASP A 107 30.58 29.05 -9.95
CA ASP A 107 31.10 30.26 -9.31
C ASP A 107 31.77 29.99 -7.95
N GLU A 108 31.77 28.72 -7.46
CA GLU A 108 32.30 28.37 -6.16
C GLU A 108 33.79 28.08 -6.20
N GLU A 109 34.55 28.87 -5.44
CA GLU A 109 36.02 28.74 -5.32
C GLU A 109 36.41 27.92 -4.07
N ASP A 110 35.55 27.81 -3.06
CA ASP A 110 35.80 27.02 -1.86
C ASP A 110 35.67 25.53 -2.18
N GLY A 111 36.76 24.79 -1.99
CA GLY A 111 36.82 23.36 -2.27
C GLY A 111 35.91 22.51 -1.38
N GLU A 112 35.66 22.89 -0.12
CA GLU A 112 34.77 22.16 0.79
C GLU A 112 33.32 22.38 0.38
N LEU A 113 32.91 23.61 0.13
CA LEU A 113 31.58 23.95 -0.35
C LEU A 113 31.26 23.31 -1.72
N ARG A 114 32.24 23.28 -2.60
CA ARG A 114 32.14 22.63 -3.91
C ARG A 114 31.89 21.14 -3.76
N GLN A 115 32.59 20.48 -2.85
CA GLN A 115 32.37 19.04 -2.55
C GLN A 115 30.99 18.80 -1.93
N GLU A 116 30.51 19.71 -1.10
CA GLU A 116 29.16 19.63 -0.55
C GLU A 116 28.08 19.72 -1.63
N TYR A 117 28.21 20.65 -2.59
CA TYR A 117 27.28 20.75 -3.72
C TYR A 117 27.29 19.50 -4.60
N ILE A 118 28.47 18.92 -4.86
CA ILE A 118 28.58 17.65 -5.59
C ILE A 118 27.83 16.54 -4.85
N ASN A 119 28.00 16.42 -3.55
CA ASN A 119 27.32 15.40 -2.74
C ASN A 119 25.79 15.60 -2.76
N LEU A 120 25.31 16.85 -2.70
CA LEU A 120 23.88 17.18 -2.78
C LEU A 120 23.31 16.83 -4.15
N ILE A 121 24.04 17.12 -5.24
CA ILE A 121 23.65 16.72 -6.60
C ILE A 121 23.54 15.20 -6.71
N GLN A 122 24.55 14.46 -6.22
CA GLN A 122 24.55 12.99 -6.25
C GLN A 122 23.39 12.40 -5.46
N THR A 123 23.12 12.91 -4.26
CA THR A 123 21.99 12.48 -3.44
C THR A 123 20.65 12.69 -4.14
N ASN A 124 20.45 13.85 -4.77
CA ASN A 124 19.22 14.13 -5.50
C ASN A 124 19.09 13.31 -6.79
N ASN A 125 20.20 12.98 -7.47
CA ASN A 125 20.20 12.04 -8.58
C ASN A 125 19.77 10.62 -8.15
N GLU A 126 20.28 10.11 -7.02
CA GLU A 126 19.87 8.81 -6.47
C GLU A 126 18.37 8.79 -6.15
N LEU A 127 17.86 9.87 -5.55
CA LEU A 127 16.43 10.02 -5.25
C LEU A 127 15.59 9.99 -6.55
N LEU A 128 16.01 10.74 -7.57
CA LEU A 128 15.29 10.79 -8.84
C LEU A 128 15.28 9.43 -9.55
N LEU A 129 16.41 8.72 -9.57
CA LEU A 129 16.49 7.36 -10.11
C LEU A 129 15.61 6.39 -9.34
N GLY A 130 15.55 6.51 -8.02
CA GLY A 130 14.63 5.72 -7.18
C GLY A 130 13.17 5.92 -7.58
N ILE A 131 12.75 7.18 -7.74
CA ILE A 131 11.39 7.55 -8.18
C ILE A 131 11.06 6.94 -9.54
N VAL A 132 11.96 7.09 -10.51
CA VAL A 132 11.78 6.55 -11.88
C VAL A 132 11.65 5.03 -11.84
N ASN A 133 12.51 4.35 -11.08
CA ASN A 133 12.45 2.89 -10.95
C ASN A 133 11.15 2.42 -10.28
N ASP A 134 10.66 3.10 -9.25
CA ASP A 134 9.38 2.79 -8.59
C ASP A 134 8.21 2.93 -9.58
N VAL A 135 8.20 3.98 -10.41
CA VAL A 135 7.17 4.18 -11.45
C VAL A 135 7.22 3.08 -12.51
N LEU A 136 8.43 2.71 -12.97
CA LEU A 136 8.61 1.63 -13.95
C LEU A 136 8.20 0.27 -13.37
N ASP A 137 8.54 -0.01 -12.12
CA ASP A 137 8.12 -1.23 -11.44
C ASP A 137 6.59 -1.29 -11.28
N LEU A 138 5.95 -0.16 -10.90
CA LEU A 138 4.50 -0.08 -10.85
C LEU A 138 3.85 -0.34 -12.22
N ALA A 139 4.39 0.26 -13.30
CA ALA A 139 3.88 0.05 -14.65
C ALA A 139 4.00 -1.42 -15.10
N LYS A 140 5.13 -2.09 -14.78
CA LYS A 140 5.32 -3.52 -15.04
C LYS A 140 4.37 -4.39 -14.22
N LEU A 141 4.08 -4.00 -12.98
CA LEU A 141 3.12 -4.69 -12.12
C LEU A 141 1.69 -4.58 -12.66
N GLU A 142 1.27 -3.38 -13.07
CA GLU A 142 -0.08 -3.14 -13.61
C GLU A 142 -0.32 -3.83 -14.95
N SER A 143 0.69 -3.85 -15.84
CA SER A 143 0.61 -4.54 -17.12
C SER A 143 0.78 -6.05 -17.03
N GLY A 144 1.12 -6.59 -15.83
CA GLY A 144 1.41 -8.02 -15.67
C GLY A 144 2.72 -8.48 -16.30
N THR A 145 3.57 -7.55 -16.77
CA THR A 145 4.82 -7.84 -17.49
C THR A 145 6.05 -7.95 -16.57
N MET A 146 5.87 -7.84 -15.26
CA MET A 146 6.96 -8.04 -14.33
C MET A 146 7.38 -9.52 -14.33
N THR A 147 8.61 -9.78 -14.71
CA THR A 147 9.25 -11.11 -14.69
C THR A 147 10.15 -11.25 -13.47
N PHE A 148 10.31 -12.47 -13.00
CA PHE A 148 11.20 -12.84 -11.89
C PHE A 148 12.27 -13.79 -12.38
N ASP A 149 13.52 -13.54 -11.96
CA ASP A 149 14.66 -14.40 -12.24
C ASP A 149 15.00 -15.23 -11.00
N PHE A 150 14.44 -16.44 -10.93
CA PHE A 150 14.64 -17.34 -9.80
C PHE A 150 15.98 -18.03 -9.87
N MET A 151 16.88 -17.70 -8.93
CA MET A 151 18.19 -18.32 -8.75
C MET A 151 18.37 -18.81 -7.32
N GLU A 152 19.28 -19.75 -7.13
CA GLU A 152 19.70 -20.20 -5.81
C GLU A 152 20.86 -19.32 -5.33
N PHE A 153 20.76 -18.81 -4.11
CA PHE A 153 21.80 -17.97 -3.48
C PHE A 153 21.80 -18.13 -1.96
N ASP A 154 22.92 -17.79 -1.35
CA ASP A 154 23.04 -17.74 0.13
C ASP A 154 22.40 -16.47 0.68
N LEU A 155 21.34 -16.67 1.48
CA LEU A 155 20.59 -15.57 2.11
C LEU A 155 21.43 -14.79 3.12
N ARG A 156 22.33 -15.46 3.85
CA ARG A 156 23.26 -14.80 4.76
C ARG A 156 24.14 -13.80 4.00
N GLN A 157 24.68 -14.22 2.86
CA GLN A 157 25.50 -13.35 2.01
C GLN A 157 24.69 -12.14 1.53
N LEU A 158 23.45 -12.32 1.10
CA LEU A 158 22.57 -11.23 0.68
C LEU A 158 22.36 -10.21 1.83
N ILE A 159 22.14 -10.69 3.05
CA ILE A 159 21.97 -9.82 4.23
C ILE A 159 23.25 -9.01 4.51
N VAL A 160 24.39 -9.67 4.54
CA VAL A 160 25.70 -8.99 4.78
C VAL A 160 25.93 -7.88 3.74
N GLU A 161 25.76 -8.20 2.45
CA GLU A 161 25.92 -7.24 1.36
C GLU A 161 24.91 -6.08 1.44
N THR A 162 23.66 -6.39 1.83
CA THR A 162 22.61 -5.38 1.97
C THR A 162 22.94 -4.45 3.11
N VAL A 163 23.26 -4.94 4.31
CA VAL A 163 23.65 -4.12 5.46
C VAL A 163 24.87 -3.25 5.11
N ALA A 164 25.92 -3.83 4.51
CA ALA A 164 27.12 -3.09 4.12
C ALA A 164 26.79 -1.93 3.15
N SER A 165 25.88 -2.14 2.19
CA SER A 165 25.50 -1.10 1.23
C SER A 165 24.71 0.06 1.84
N PHE A 166 24.04 -0.14 2.97
CA PHE A 166 23.30 0.90 3.68
C PHE A 166 24.07 1.56 4.84
N GLN A 167 25.22 1.00 5.25
CA GLN A 167 25.98 1.48 6.41
C GLN A 167 26.34 2.98 6.31
N ILE A 168 26.66 3.47 5.10
CA ILE A 168 27.03 4.87 4.84
C ILE A 168 25.82 5.82 4.99
N LYS A 169 24.60 5.29 4.78
CA LYS A 169 23.34 6.06 4.83
C LYS A 169 22.74 6.15 6.24
N VAL A 170 23.31 5.42 7.21
CA VAL A 170 22.80 5.36 8.58
C VAL A 170 23.18 6.64 9.33
N PRO A 171 22.22 7.35 9.98
CA PRO A 171 22.50 8.55 10.75
C PRO A 171 23.40 8.27 11.95
N ARG A 172 24.13 9.29 12.42
CA ARG A 172 24.89 9.20 13.67
C ARG A 172 23.94 8.88 14.84
N GLY A 173 24.31 7.88 15.65
CA GLY A 173 23.49 7.42 16.79
C GLY A 173 22.52 6.29 16.48
N VAL A 174 22.47 5.81 15.23
CA VAL A 174 21.73 4.60 14.84
C VAL A 174 22.73 3.50 14.47
N ALA A 175 22.49 2.28 14.94
CA ALA A 175 23.27 1.10 14.57
C ALA A 175 22.47 0.24 13.59
N LEU A 176 23.01 -0.04 12.39
CA LEU A 176 22.45 -1.02 11.46
C LEU A 176 23.26 -2.32 11.54
N THR A 177 22.63 -3.40 11.96
CA THR A 177 23.31 -4.66 12.25
C THR A 177 22.51 -5.88 11.75
N TYR A 178 23.14 -7.04 11.82
CA TYR A 178 22.50 -8.36 11.68
C TYR A 178 23.03 -9.30 12.77
N PRO A 179 22.29 -10.34 13.19
CA PRO A 179 22.75 -11.29 14.20
C PRO A 179 23.98 -12.07 13.71
N GLU A 180 25.04 -12.16 14.54
CA GLU A 180 26.24 -12.94 14.21
C GLU A 180 25.94 -14.45 14.06
N SER A 181 24.89 -14.92 14.73
CA SER A 181 24.43 -16.31 14.71
C SER A 181 23.71 -16.73 13.43
N LEU A 182 23.58 -15.85 12.41
CA LEU A 182 22.96 -16.22 11.14
C LEU A 182 23.82 -17.28 10.44
N ASN A 183 23.23 -18.47 10.24
CA ASN A 183 23.85 -19.55 9.47
C ASN A 183 23.67 -19.32 7.96
N SER A 184 24.52 -19.92 7.11
CA SER A 184 24.27 -19.98 5.66
C SER A 184 22.94 -20.70 5.40
N PHE A 185 22.12 -20.14 4.50
CA PHE A 185 20.84 -20.71 4.08
C PHE A 185 20.62 -20.47 2.59
N LEU A 186 20.52 -21.55 1.82
CA LEU A 186 20.25 -21.47 0.40
C LEU A 186 18.75 -21.26 0.16
N LEU A 187 18.44 -20.17 -0.54
CA LEU A 187 17.08 -19.81 -0.94
C LEU A 187 17.00 -19.72 -2.45
N ARG A 188 15.94 -20.28 -3.03
CA ARG A 188 15.62 -20.08 -4.45
C ARG A 188 14.58 -18.98 -4.60
N SER A 189 15.02 -17.81 -5.06
CA SER A 189 14.17 -16.62 -5.21
C SER A 189 14.80 -15.65 -6.22
N ASP A 190 14.13 -14.56 -6.54
CA ASP A 190 14.75 -13.44 -7.27
C ASP A 190 15.57 -12.59 -6.30
N ARG A 191 16.90 -12.77 -6.36
CA ARG A 191 17.87 -12.11 -5.49
C ARG A 191 17.81 -10.58 -5.58
N ILE A 192 17.60 -10.03 -6.78
CA ILE A 192 17.58 -8.60 -7.03
C ILE A 192 16.30 -8.01 -6.43
N ARG A 193 15.17 -8.65 -6.65
CA ARG A 193 13.88 -8.21 -6.10
C ARG A 193 13.83 -8.35 -4.59
N LEU A 194 14.39 -9.42 -4.03
CA LEU A 194 14.48 -9.57 -2.59
C LEU A 194 15.37 -8.50 -1.96
N LYS A 195 16.52 -8.18 -2.58
CA LYS A 195 17.37 -7.06 -2.15
C LYS A 195 16.63 -5.72 -2.19
N GLN A 196 15.78 -5.50 -3.21
CA GLN A 196 14.93 -4.32 -3.32
C GLN A 196 13.93 -4.22 -2.14
N VAL A 197 13.27 -5.33 -1.79
CA VAL A 197 12.33 -5.38 -0.64
C VAL A 197 13.04 -5.05 0.67
N LEU A 198 14.18 -5.71 0.94
CA LEU A 198 14.97 -5.46 2.15
C LEU A 198 15.50 -4.02 2.19
N GLY A 199 15.93 -3.48 1.05
CA GLY A 199 16.37 -2.10 0.91
C GLY A 199 15.26 -1.09 1.25
N ASN A 200 14.03 -1.34 0.80
CA ASN A 200 12.87 -0.51 1.15
C ASN A 200 12.58 -0.55 2.65
N PHE A 201 12.64 -1.73 3.27
CA PHE A 201 12.44 -1.85 4.72
C PHE A 201 13.52 -1.10 5.51
N ILE A 202 14.80 -1.24 5.12
CA ILE A 202 15.93 -0.53 5.75
C ILE A 202 15.79 0.98 5.56
N THR A 203 15.44 1.45 4.36
CA THR A 203 15.25 2.88 4.08
C THR A 203 14.15 3.47 4.95
N ASN A 204 13.03 2.75 5.13
CA ASN A 204 11.98 3.16 6.05
C ASN A 204 12.47 3.18 7.50
N ALA A 205 13.18 2.14 7.95
CA ALA A 205 13.75 2.09 9.30
C ALA A 205 14.70 3.27 9.56
N ILE A 206 15.62 3.58 8.63
CA ILE A 206 16.54 4.74 8.72
C ILE A 206 15.76 6.06 8.81
N LYS A 207 14.70 6.20 8.02
CA LYS A 207 13.88 7.41 7.96
C LYS A 207 13.14 7.71 9.27
N TYR A 208 12.76 6.68 10.01
CA TYR A 208 11.93 6.81 11.22
C TYR A 208 12.66 6.48 12.52
N THR A 209 13.96 6.17 12.46
CA THR A 209 14.79 5.95 13.63
C THR A 209 15.83 7.05 13.74
N SER A 210 15.70 7.93 14.74
CA SER A 210 16.65 9.02 14.97
C SER A 210 17.84 8.58 15.86
N ILE A 211 17.59 7.70 16.82
CA ILE A 211 18.60 7.12 17.73
C ILE A 211 18.17 5.69 18.03
N GLY A 212 19.10 4.75 18.08
CA GLY A 212 18.83 3.36 18.44
C GLY A 212 19.43 2.35 17.47
N SER A 213 18.63 1.33 17.08
CA SER A 213 19.12 0.23 16.25
C SER A 213 18.14 -0.21 15.18
N ILE A 214 18.70 -0.72 14.09
CA ILE A 214 17.99 -1.38 13.00
C ILE A 214 18.65 -2.76 12.82
N ILE A 215 17.85 -3.82 12.89
CA ILE A 215 18.34 -5.19 12.80
C ILE A 215 17.68 -5.88 11.60
N LEU A 216 18.48 -6.33 10.64
CA LEU A 216 18.06 -7.18 9.53
C LEU A 216 18.34 -8.64 9.88
N SER A 217 17.34 -9.49 9.88
CA SER A 217 17.49 -10.90 10.22
C SER A 217 16.61 -11.81 9.38
N TYR A 218 16.84 -13.12 9.44
CA TYR A 218 15.92 -14.13 8.95
C TYR A 218 15.83 -15.33 9.88
N GLN A 219 14.73 -16.05 9.77
CA GLN A 219 14.47 -17.30 10.45
C GLN A 219 13.94 -18.32 9.44
N ALA A 220 14.66 -19.43 9.27
CA ALA A 220 14.18 -20.54 8.48
C ALA A 220 13.11 -21.31 9.26
N MET A 221 12.00 -21.60 8.59
CA MET A 221 10.89 -22.42 9.06
C MET A 221 10.81 -23.69 8.22
N GLU A 222 9.87 -24.56 8.47
CA GLU A 222 9.76 -25.85 7.78
C GLU A 222 9.59 -25.70 6.25
N ASN A 223 8.72 -24.80 5.80
CA ASN A 223 8.37 -24.62 4.38
C ASN A 223 8.61 -23.20 3.85
N GLU A 224 8.94 -22.25 4.70
CA GLU A 224 9.16 -20.86 4.35
C GLU A 224 10.31 -20.24 5.16
N VAL A 225 10.85 -19.15 4.66
CA VAL A 225 11.81 -18.33 5.39
C VAL A 225 11.16 -16.99 5.73
N LEU A 226 11.23 -16.60 6.99
CA LEU A 226 10.80 -15.28 7.47
C LEU A 226 12.00 -14.34 7.46
N LEU A 227 11.90 -13.22 6.73
CA LEU A 227 12.87 -12.13 6.76
C LEU A 227 12.26 -10.94 7.49
N SER A 228 13.05 -10.23 8.27
CA SER A 228 12.56 -9.08 9.03
C SER A 228 13.59 -7.97 9.15
N VAL A 229 13.12 -6.73 9.14
CA VAL A 229 13.85 -5.52 9.53
C VAL A 229 13.13 -4.92 10.72
N THR A 230 13.79 -4.93 11.87
CA THR A 230 13.27 -4.40 13.13
C THR A 230 14.01 -3.11 13.48
N ASP A 231 13.28 -2.05 13.74
CA ASP A 231 13.79 -0.76 14.17
C ASP A 231 13.26 -0.36 15.55
N THR A 232 13.99 0.53 16.23
CA THR A 232 13.60 1.12 17.51
C THR A 232 13.12 2.56 17.35
N GLY A 233 12.51 2.87 16.23
CA GLY A 233 12.07 4.22 15.85
C GLY A 233 10.73 4.65 16.46
N GLU A 234 10.10 5.60 15.79
CA GLU A 234 8.84 6.23 16.25
C GLU A 234 7.65 5.25 16.35
N GLY A 235 7.71 4.11 15.63
CA GLY A 235 6.59 3.20 15.49
C GLY A 235 5.37 3.80 14.79
N MET A 236 4.27 3.04 14.75
CA MET A 236 3.06 3.42 14.02
C MET A 236 1.80 3.18 14.86
N SER A 237 0.79 4.04 14.68
CA SER A 237 -0.57 3.82 15.19
C SER A 237 -1.28 2.70 14.43
N GLU A 238 -2.37 2.15 15.01
CA GLU A 238 -3.18 1.11 14.35
C GLU A 238 -3.74 1.61 12.99
N GLU A 239 -4.16 2.87 12.92
CA GLU A 239 -4.66 3.50 11.70
C GLU A 239 -3.62 3.46 10.57
N ILE A 240 -2.35 3.79 10.87
CA ILE A 240 -1.26 3.78 9.88
C ILE A 240 -0.95 2.34 9.44
N LYS A 241 -0.92 1.38 10.37
CA LYS A 241 -0.64 -0.02 10.06
C LYS A 241 -1.62 -0.62 9.06
N LEU A 242 -2.90 -0.25 9.13
CA LEU A 242 -3.94 -0.73 8.21
C LEU A 242 -3.69 -0.28 6.76
N HIS A 243 -3.02 0.84 6.56
CA HIS A 243 -2.85 1.48 5.25
C HIS A 243 -1.41 1.56 4.76
N VAL A 244 -0.42 1.10 5.55
CA VAL A 244 1.00 1.28 5.24
C VAL A 244 1.43 0.63 3.92
N PHE A 245 0.75 -0.40 3.46
CA PHE A 245 0.95 -1.07 2.18
C PHE A 245 0.08 -0.52 1.05
N ASP A 246 -0.86 0.40 1.36
CA ASP A 246 -1.70 1.02 0.33
C ASP A 246 -0.85 1.91 -0.58
N ARG A 247 -1.17 1.91 -1.87
CA ARG A 247 -0.49 2.75 -2.86
C ARG A 247 -0.70 4.22 -2.51
N PHE A 248 0.39 5.00 -2.56
CA PHE A 248 0.39 6.46 -2.32
C PHE A 248 0.06 6.87 -0.89
N TYR A 249 -0.02 5.92 0.02
CA TYR A 249 -0.26 6.23 1.41
C TYR A 249 1.00 6.84 2.05
N LYS A 250 0.82 7.99 2.68
CA LYS A 250 1.84 8.67 3.49
C LYS A 250 1.19 8.95 4.85
N GLY A 251 1.83 8.51 5.93
CA GLY A 251 1.41 8.86 7.28
C GLY A 251 1.38 10.39 7.50
N ARG A 252 0.82 10.83 8.61
CA ARG A 252 0.62 12.28 8.93
C ARG A 252 1.90 13.13 8.90
N ASN A 253 3.06 12.56 9.13
CA ASN A 253 4.36 13.25 9.09
C ASN A 253 5.00 13.12 7.69
N GLN A 254 4.49 13.80 6.69
CA GLN A 254 4.88 13.81 5.27
C GLN A 254 6.42 13.81 5.02
N LYS A 255 7.14 12.83 5.54
CA LYS A 255 8.55 12.62 5.20
C LYS A 255 8.62 12.17 3.73
N GLN A 256 9.64 12.63 3.04
CA GLN A 256 9.93 12.49 1.61
C GLN A 256 9.66 11.08 1.04
N GLY A 257 9.08 10.97 -0.16
CA GLY A 257 8.82 9.73 -0.90
C GLY A 257 7.41 9.65 -1.49
N ILE A 258 7.20 8.86 -2.56
CA ILE A 258 5.93 8.77 -3.31
C ILE A 258 4.88 7.91 -2.59
N GLY A 259 5.27 7.05 -1.64
CA GLY A 259 4.37 6.08 -1.02
C GLY A 259 4.12 4.84 -1.90
N LEU A 260 5.08 4.48 -2.76
CA LEU A 260 5.00 3.29 -3.62
C LEU A 260 5.85 2.12 -3.10
N GLY A 261 6.94 2.37 -2.40
CA GLY A 261 7.92 1.35 -2.06
C GLY A 261 7.33 0.13 -1.36
N LEU A 262 6.51 0.31 -0.33
CA LEU A 262 5.90 -0.82 0.41
C LEU A 262 4.85 -1.57 -0.43
N SER A 263 4.07 -0.88 -1.24
CA SER A 263 3.10 -1.53 -2.15
C SER A 263 3.79 -2.32 -3.25
N ILE A 264 4.95 -1.86 -3.74
CA ILE A 264 5.81 -2.62 -4.67
C ILE A 264 6.38 -3.86 -3.94
N CYS A 265 6.87 -3.70 -2.71
CA CYS A 265 7.35 -4.82 -1.90
C CYS A 265 6.27 -5.89 -1.72
N GLN A 266 5.04 -5.49 -1.42
CA GLN A 266 3.92 -6.40 -1.28
C GLN A 266 3.69 -7.22 -2.56
N ASN A 267 3.61 -6.55 -3.70
CA ASN A 267 3.43 -7.24 -4.98
C ASN A 267 4.59 -8.18 -5.32
N ILE A 268 5.85 -7.78 -5.05
CA ILE A 268 7.03 -8.62 -5.29
C ILE A 268 6.95 -9.89 -4.46
N ILE A 269 6.60 -9.79 -3.19
CA ILE A 269 6.56 -10.92 -2.26
C ILE A 269 5.36 -11.84 -2.57
N GLU A 270 4.16 -11.27 -2.78
CA GLU A 270 2.95 -12.03 -3.09
C GLU A 270 3.08 -12.83 -4.40
N ARG A 271 3.69 -12.23 -5.44
CA ARG A 271 3.95 -12.92 -6.72
C ARG A 271 4.98 -14.05 -6.61
N GLN A 272 5.83 -14.03 -5.62
CA GLN A 272 6.75 -15.13 -5.31
C GLN A 272 6.11 -16.16 -4.36
N GLY A 273 4.81 -16.06 -4.07
CA GLY A 273 4.08 -16.99 -3.21
C GLY A 273 4.29 -16.74 -1.72
N GLY A 274 4.87 -15.60 -1.35
CA GLY A 274 5.12 -15.19 0.03
C GLY A 274 4.03 -14.31 0.62
N ARG A 275 4.27 -13.86 1.84
CA ARG A 275 3.42 -12.92 2.60
C ARG A 275 4.28 -11.80 3.15
N ILE A 276 3.70 -10.62 3.30
CA ILE A 276 4.36 -9.44 3.87
C ILE A 276 3.49 -8.83 4.95
N GLY A 277 4.11 -8.20 5.92
CA GLY A 277 3.37 -7.53 6.99
C GLY A 277 4.23 -6.63 7.84
N VAL A 278 3.60 -6.03 8.84
CA VAL A 278 4.24 -5.14 9.81
C VAL A 278 3.69 -5.39 11.20
N SER A 279 4.57 -5.38 12.18
CA SER A 279 4.24 -5.30 13.60
C SER A 279 4.85 -4.03 14.15
N SER A 280 4.06 -3.16 14.76
CA SER A 280 4.54 -1.86 15.24
C SER A 280 3.71 -1.38 16.42
N GLU A 281 4.35 -0.65 17.32
CA GLU A 281 3.72 0.06 18.42
C GLU A 281 4.31 1.45 18.50
N GLN A 282 3.45 2.47 18.61
CA GLN A 282 3.89 3.85 18.65
C GLN A 282 4.83 4.11 19.83
N GLY A 283 6.00 4.68 19.53
CA GLY A 283 7.07 4.93 20.50
C GLY A 283 7.98 3.74 20.81
N LYS A 284 7.75 2.55 20.23
CA LYS A 284 8.58 1.35 20.45
C LYS A 284 9.31 0.85 19.20
N GLY A 285 8.96 1.40 18.03
CA GLY A 285 9.54 1.01 16.76
C GLY A 285 8.65 0.10 15.94
N SER A 286 9.22 -0.44 14.86
CA SER A 286 8.50 -1.28 13.89
C SER A 286 9.33 -2.50 13.52
N CYS A 287 8.62 -3.55 13.12
CA CYS A 287 9.18 -4.74 12.49
C CYS A 287 8.44 -4.99 11.19
N PHE A 288 9.07 -4.66 10.06
CA PHE A 288 8.61 -5.07 8.73
C PHE A 288 9.12 -6.46 8.43
N TRP A 289 8.24 -7.32 7.98
CA TRP A 289 8.59 -8.71 7.71
C TRP A 289 7.98 -9.21 6.41
N CYS A 290 8.64 -10.19 5.80
CA CYS A 290 8.07 -10.97 4.71
C CYS A 290 8.43 -12.43 4.84
N THR A 291 7.58 -13.32 4.30
CA THR A 291 7.90 -14.74 4.15
C THR A 291 8.07 -15.08 2.69
N LEU A 292 8.93 -16.03 2.38
CA LEU A 292 9.07 -16.63 1.05
C LEU A 292 9.09 -18.14 1.21
N PRO A 293 8.44 -18.89 0.30
CA PRO A 293 8.52 -20.34 0.28
C PRO A 293 9.95 -20.77 -0.05
N ILE A 294 10.44 -21.80 0.63
CA ILE A 294 11.78 -22.39 0.35
C ILE A 294 11.81 -22.95 -1.08
N PHE A 295 10.69 -23.52 -1.52
CA PHE A 295 10.48 -24.00 -2.89
C PHE A 295 9.38 -23.14 -3.53
N PRO A 296 9.72 -22.23 -4.45
CA PRO A 296 8.71 -21.45 -5.14
C PRO A 296 7.76 -22.35 -5.95
N PRO A 297 6.48 -21.94 -6.11
CA PRO A 297 5.52 -22.69 -6.91
C PRO A 297 6.01 -22.87 -8.34
N LYS A 298 5.76 -24.06 -8.91
CA LYS A 298 6.28 -24.46 -10.25
C LYS A 298 5.70 -23.64 -11.42
N ASP A 299 4.63 -22.89 -11.22
CA ASP A 299 3.83 -22.22 -12.27
C ASP A 299 4.00 -20.68 -12.33
N THR A 300 5.10 -20.16 -11.83
CA THR A 300 5.38 -18.70 -11.84
C THR A 300 6.28 -18.28 -13.03
N TYR A 301 6.01 -18.87 -14.23
CA TYR A 301 6.70 -18.50 -15.48
C TYR A 301 5.81 -17.67 -16.38
#